data_5e5c55da538c015508fb398a23b0389c
#
_entry.id   5e5c55da538c015508fb398a23b0389c
#
_cell.length_a   1.000
_cell.length_b   1.000
_cell.length_c   1.000
_cell.angle_alpha   90.00
_cell.angle_beta   90.00
_cell.angle_gamma   90.00
#
_symmetry.space_group_name_H-M   'P 1'
#
loop_
_entity.id
_entity.type
_entity.pdbx_description
1 polymer ?
#
loop_
_entity_poly.entity_id
_entity_poly.type
_entity_poly.pdbx_seq_one_letter_code
_entity_poly.pdbx_strand_id
1 'polypeptide(L)'
;MWKVFQEARLICGLVRANTVTGVPAVTRLFSSTSAGGDGGEPFLAYEKDPGPAFMREDVQQLLKSLTRLELDKVFRKRSVKDNTVEYRFMTDDQLRQELVQSINRAQQMLQMPPVVQAQQDSCRIVSKDGALKALSTAKFVFTDITYGLKNNQRSIVVRHPDGTLQEAPYEMRKRLNQIYFPLNGRSIHTSPMFQDPYLQQLLESGRYEFVLDRACVQYEPYEQEYHQLTARVYQHVNESRAFDALRSTRHFGPFVFFLAWHRLVDDLLLDILKKDYLRNGVELIVLLSTLHGNELQLDAEMKALILEPEMPALFETQEKSIEQLEQDQQFLAVIERYVNAHGTKKVQLNLAIQAYRELANEKLELARGIKRMHGES
;
A
#
# COMPACT_ATOMS: atom_id res chain seq x y z
N MET A 1 28.49 11.63 40.00
CA MET A 1 28.47 10.30 40.65
C MET A 1 27.80 9.37 39.66
N TRP A 2 28.52 8.77 38.79
CA TRP A 2 29.49 7.71 38.80
C TRP A 2 28.95 6.39 39.31
N LYS A 3 28.96 5.37 38.36
CA LYS A 3 29.03 3.90 38.54
C LYS A 3 27.69 3.23 38.85
N VAL A 4 27.35 2.06 38.32
CA VAL A 4 28.01 0.75 38.17
C VAL A 4 27.03 -0.16 37.40
N PHE A 5 27.27 -1.04 36.54
CA PHE A 5 27.97 -2.26 36.17
C PHE A 5 27.15 -2.94 35.08
N GLN A 6 27.59 -3.35 33.96
CA GLN A 6 28.41 -4.50 33.54
C GLN A 6 28.06 -5.86 34.17
N GLU A 7 27.80 -6.80 33.26
CA GLU A 7 27.99 -8.25 33.24
C GLU A 7 26.74 -9.13 33.23
N ALA A 8 26.61 -9.91 32.15
CA ALA A 8 26.60 -11.37 32.12
C ALA A 8 26.39 -11.87 30.67
N ARG A 9 27.41 -12.26 30.02
CA ARG A 9 28.00 -13.58 29.69
C ARG A 9 26.99 -14.64 29.19
N LEU A 10 27.18 -14.97 27.91
CA LEU A 10 27.34 -16.30 27.29
C LEU A 10 26.63 -17.50 27.96
N ILE A 11 25.67 -18.07 27.25
CA ILE A 11 25.52 -19.52 27.19
C ILE A 11 25.39 -19.94 25.73
N CYS A 12 26.45 -20.64 25.30
CA CYS A 12 26.54 -21.38 24.05
C CYS A 12 25.80 -22.70 24.23
N GLY A 13 24.78 -22.95 23.41
CA GLY A 13 24.04 -24.19 23.36
C GLY A 13 23.95 -24.73 21.94
N LEU A 14 24.86 -25.61 21.58
CA LEU A 14 24.76 -26.48 20.40
C LEU A 14 23.44 -27.24 20.42
N VAL A 15 22.63 -27.11 19.36
CA VAL A 15 21.63 -28.11 19.01
C VAL A 15 21.85 -28.54 17.57
N ARG A 16 22.01 -29.86 17.44
CA ARG A 16 22.31 -30.64 16.25
C ARG A 16 21.29 -30.41 15.13
N ALA A 17 21.82 -30.35 13.93
CA ALA A 17 21.08 -30.53 12.69
C ALA A 17 20.44 -31.91 12.64
N ASN A 18 19.12 -31.98 12.55
CA ASN A 18 18.38 -33.14 12.06
C ASN A 18 17.86 -32.81 10.66
N THR A 19 18.50 -33.43 9.68
CA THR A 19 18.02 -33.54 8.33
C THR A 19 16.74 -34.34 8.28
N VAL A 20 15.61 -33.68 7.96
CA VAL A 20 14.40 -34.38 7.52
C VAL A 20 14.24 -34.12 6.03
N THR A 21 14.42 -35.19 5.29
CA THR A 21 14.22 -35.32 3.86
C THR A 21 12.74 -35.21 3.48
N GLY A 22 12.48 -34.45 2.41
CA GLY A 22 11.39 -34.76 1.49
C GLY A 22 10.04 -34.08 1.71
N VAL A 23 9.92 -32.84 1.18
CA VAL A 23 8.63 -32.30 0.74
C VAL A 23 8.82 -31.88 -0.72
N PRO A 24 7.99 -32.34 -1.68
CA PRO A 24 8.15 -31.96 -3.08
C PRO A 24 7.82 -30.49 -3.26
N ALA A 25 8.77 -29.75 -3.82
CA ALA A 25 8.59 -28.38 -4.29
C ALA A 25 7.50 -28.38 -5.38
N VAL A 26 6.37 -27.76 -5.08
CA VAL A 26 5.38 -27.39 -6.08
C VAL A 26 5.97 -26.22 -6.86
N THR A 27 6.63 -26.53 -7.96
CA THR A 27 7.10 -25.56 -8.94
C THR A 27 5.89 -24.92 -9.60
N ARG A 28 5.48 -23.75 -9.11
CA ARG A 28 4.55 -22.88 -9.84
C ARG A 28 5.31 -22.28 -11.03
N LEU A 29 4.85 -22.57 -12.20
CA LEU A 29 5.23 -21.93 -13.45
C LEU A 29 4.85 -20.43 -13.37
N PHE A 30 5.81 -19.61 -13.02
CA PHE A 30 5.73 -18.16 -13.26
C PHE A 30 6.16 -17.91 -14.71
N SER A 31 5.18 -17.79 -15.60
CA SER A 31 5.42 -17.32 -16.96
C SER A 31 4.94 -15.89 -17.10
N SER A 32 5.85 -14.95 -16.89
CA SER A 32 5.89 -13.69 -17.62
C SER A 32 7.25 -13.03 -17.39
N THR A 33 8.20 -13.43 -18.23
CA THR A 33 9.50 -12.78 -18.34
C THR A 33 9.36 -11.56 -19.24
N SER A 34 9.33 -10.36 -18.65
CA SER A 34 9.72 -9.17 -19.40
C SER A 34 11.25 -9.04 -19.25
N ALA A 35 11.96 -9.37 -20.35
CA ALA A 35 13.39 -9.21 -20.45
C ALA A 35 13.76 -7.72 -20.50
N GLY A 36 14.23 -7.17 -19.37
CA GLY A 36 14.94 -5.92 -19.27
C GLY A 36 16.25 -6.19 -18.55
N GLY A 37 17.37 -6.03 -19.27
CA GLY A 37 18.70 -6.33 -18.74
C GLY A 37 19.07 -5.38 -17.60
N ASP A 38 19.29 -5.93 -16.51
CA ASP A 38 20.32 -5.72 -15.49
C ASP A 38 19.98 -6.64 -14.30
N GLY A 39 20.96 -7.27 -13.66
CA GLY A 39 20.84 -8.40 -12.74
C GLY A 39 20.02 -8.17 -11.45
N GLY A 40 18.82 -7.62 -11.54
CA GLY A 40 17.87 -7.45 -10.45
C GLY A 40 16.91 -8.65 -10.32
N GLU A 41 16.56 -9.03 -9.10
CA GLU A 41 15.55 -10.05 -8.83
C GLU A 41 14.22 -9.69 -9.52
N PRO A 42 13.47 -10.69 -10.05
CA PRO A 42 12.21 -10.43 -10.72
C PRO A 42 11.19 -9.84 -9.73
N PHE A 43 10.77 -8.61 -9.97
CA PHE A 43 9.71 -7.97 -9.19
C PHE A 43 8.33 -8.18 -9.84
N LEU A 44 7.28 -8.17 -9.03
CA LEU A 44 5.91 -8.26 -9.52
C LEU A 44 5.51 -6.94 -10.18
N ALA A 45 5.47 -6.93 -11.51
CA ALA A 45 5.06 -5.79 -12.30
C ALA A 45 3.56 -5.85 -12.64
N TYR A 46 2.94 -4.69 -12.91
CA TYR A 46 1.60 -4.64 -13.46
C TYR A 46 1.62 -5.05 -14.93
N GLU A 47 0.90 -6.11 -15.29
CA GLU A 47 0.83 -6.60 -16.68
C GLU A 47 0.08 -5.65 -17.62
N LYS A 48 -0.91 -4.94 -17.07
CA LYS A 48 -1.74 -3.95 -17.77
C LYS A 48 -1.68 -2.64 -17.04
N ASP A 49 -2.10 -1.54 -17.70
CA ASP A 49 -2.20 -0.25 -17.05
C ASP A 49 -3.16 -0.30 -15.84
N PRO A 50 -2.65 -0.17 -14.62
CA PRO A 50 -3.48 -0.20 -13.41
C PRO A 50 -4.25 1.11 -13.19
N GLY A 51 -3.84 2.21 -13.85
CA GLY A 51 -4.36 3.56 -13.63
C GLY A 51 -5.87 3.67 -13.76
N PRO A 52 -6.49 3.22 -14.86
CA PRO A 52 -7.94 3.28 -15.03
C PRO A 52 -8.72 2.51 -13.97
N ALA A 53 -8.21 1.33 -13.56
CA ALA A 53 -8.85 0.53 -12.51
C ALA A 53 -8.69 1.17 -11.13
N PHE A 54 -7.49 1.71 -10.83
CA PHE A 54 -7.21 2.38 -9.57
C PHE A 54 -8.03 3.65 -9.38
N MET A 55 -8.27 4.43 -10.45
CA MET A 55 -9.00 5.70 -10.41
C MET A 55 -10.52 5.55 -10.39
N ARG A 56 -11.07 4.35 -10.49
CA ARG A 56 -12.51 4.11 -10.35
C ARG A 56 -12.98 4.54 -8.98
N GLU A 57 -14.12 5.18 -8.92
CA GLU A 57 -14.68 5.73 -7.68
C GLU A 57 -15.01 4.64 -6.65
N ASP A 58 -15.61 3.53 -7.10
CA ASP A 58 -15.89 2.37 -6.26
C ASP A 58 -14.63 1.75 -5.65
N VAL A 59 -13.56 1.62 -6.44
CA VAL A 59 -12.25 1.13 -5.98
C VAL A 59 -11.64 2.10 -4.96
N GLN A 60 -11.69 3.40 -5.23
CA GLN A 60 -11.16 4.43 -4.32
C GLN A 60 -11.91 4.46 -2.98
N GLN A 61 -13.23 4.27 -2.98
CA GLN A 61 -14.03 4.17 -1.76
C GLN A 61 -13.65 2.94 -0.93
N LEU A 62 -13.54 1.76 -1.58
CA LEU A 62 -13.11 0.53 -0.91
C LEU A 62 -11.70 0.66 -0.32
N LEU A 63 -10.75 1.24 -1.07
CA LEU A 63 -9.38 1.42 -0.58
C LEU A 63 -9.30 2.40 0.59
N LYS A 64 -10.12 3.46 0.61
CA LYS A 64 -10.23 4.39 1.74
C LYS A 64 -10.79 3.70 2.98
N SER A 65 -11.84 2.90 2.83
CA SER A 65 -12.42 2.13 3.93
C SER A 65 -11.42 1.13 4.49
N LEU A 66 -10.78 0.33 3.63
CA LEU A 66 -9.75 -0.64 4.01
C LEU A 66 -8.54 0.00 4.72
N THR A 67 -8.21 1.26 4.39
CA THR A 67 -7.09 1.98 5.04
C THR A 67 -7.37 2.23 6.51
N ARG A 68 -8.63 2.34 6.91
CA ARG A 68 -9.10 2.73 8.25
C ARG A 68 -8.53 4.08 8.71
N LEU A 69 -9.25 4.74 9.56
CA LEU A 69 -8.86 6.06 10.06
C LEU A 69 -8.58 6.00 11.56
N GLU A 70 -7.32 5.82 11.93
CA GLU A 70 -6.83 5.91 13.31
C GLU A 70 -6.18 7.29 13.50
N LEU A 71 -6.89 8.22 14.14
CA LEU A 71 -6.44 9.62 14.28
C LEU A 71 -5.08 9.73 14.98
N ASP A 72 -4.85 8.94 16.01
CA ASP A 72 -3.57 8.93 16.75
C ASP A 72 -2.39 8.57 15.86
N LYS A 73 -2.60 7.65 14.93
CA LYS A 73 -1.57 7.20 14.01
C LYS A 73 -1.34 8.20 12.88
N VAL A 74 -2.42 8.76 12.32
CA VAL A 74 -2.35 9.77 11.25
C VAL A 74 -1.66 11.03 11.75
N PHE A 75 -2.01 11.51 12.95
CA PHE A 75 -1.42 12.71 13.54
C PHE A 75 -0.17 12.46 14.37
N ARG A 76 0.39 11.26 14.31
CA ARG A 76 1.64 10.93 15.00
C ARG A 76 2.73 11.90 14.61
N LYS A 77 3.33 12.55 15.61
CA LYS A 77 4.41 13.51 15.41
C LYS A 77 5.66 12.82 14.88
N ARG A 78 6.15 13.31 13.76
CA ARG A 78 7.41 12.87 13.14
C ARG A 78 8.59 13.78 13.53
N SER A 79 8.34 14.80 14.37
CA SER A 79 9.31 15.82 14.80
C SER A 79 9.63 15.66 16.28
N VAL A 80 10.89 15.84 16.65
CA VAL A 80 11.42 15.77 18.03
C VAL A 80 11.02 16.99 18.88
N LYS A 81 10.27 17.95 18.34
CA LYS A 81 9.84 19.12 19.12
C LYS A 81 8.82 18.69 20.18
N ASP A 82 9.18 18.89 21.43
CA ASP A 82 8.27 18.72 22.57
C ASP A 82 7.14 19.75 22.45
N ASN A 83 5.94 19.26 22.21
CA ASN A 83 4.75 20.09 22.34
C ASN A 83 4.18 19.82 23.73
N THR A 84 3.98 20.88 24.48
CA THR A 84 3.22 20.83 25.75
C THR A 84 1.78 20.39 25.45
N VAL A 85 1.25 19.54 26.33
CA VAL A 85 -0.15 19.13 26.26
C VAL A 85 -1.02 20.34 26.58
N GLU A 86 -1.92 20.69 25.67
CA GLU A 86 -2.89 21.77 25.89
C GLU A 86 -4.26 21.15 26.25
N TYR A 87 -4.84 21.62 27.34
CA TYR A 87 -6.20 21.27 27.74
C TYR A 87 -7.13 22.41 27.40
N ARG A 88 -8.25 22.13 26.74
CA ARG A 88 -9.27 23.12 26.37
C ARG A 88 -10.64 22.63 26.85
N PHE A 89 -11.40 23.55 27.44
CA PHE A 89 -12.80 23.29 27.74
C PHE A 89 -13.63 23.53 26.49
N MET A 90 -14.45 22.55 26.11
CA MET A 90 -15.31 22.61 24.94
C MET A 90 -16.71 22.15 25.31
N THR A 91 -17.72 22.71 24.64
CA THR A 91 -19.07 22.13 24.64
C THR A 91 -19.13 20.90 23.75
N ASP A 92 -20.14 20.04 23.91
CA ASP A 92 -20.31 18.83 23.10
C ASP A 92 -20.41 19.14 21.61
N ASP A 93 -21.03 20.26 21.24
CA ASP A 93 -21.12 20.69 19.85
C ASP A 93 -19.77 21.14 19.29
N GLN A 94 -18.98 21.84 20.07
CA GLN A 94 -17.61 22.23 19.70
C GLN A 94 -16.71 20.99 19.54
N LEU A 95 -16.85 20.01 20.43
CA LEU A 95 -16.10 18.75 20.34
C LEU A 95 -16.45 17.99 19.06
N ARG A 96 -17.74 17.90 18.71
CA ARG A 96 -18.18 17.27 17.45
C ARG A 96 -17.64 18.02 16.23
N GLN A 97 -17.65 19.35 16.22
CA GLN A 97 -17.11 20.15 15.13
C GLN A 97 -15.59 19.94 14.95
N GLU A 98 -14.84 19.96 16.05
CA GLU A 98 -13.38 19.70 16.02
C GLU A 98 -13.07 18.28 15.55
N LEU A 99 -13.87 17.30 15.93
CA LEU A 99 -13.72 15.94 15.45
C LEU A 99 -13.92 15.85 13.94
N VAL A 100 -15.02 16.42 13.41
CA VAL A 100 -15.27 16.45 11.95
C VAL A 100 -14.14 17.15 11.21
N GLN A 101 -13.63 18.28 11.74
CA GLN A 101 -12.48 18.95 11.14
C GLN A 101 -11.20 18.10 11.20
N SER A 102 -10.99 17.34 12.29
CA SER A 102 -9.86 16.43 12.42
C SER A 102 -9.95 15.27 11.45
N ILE A 103 -11.13 14.70 11.27
CA ILE A 103 -11.39 13.64 10.27
C ILE A 103 -11.10 14.17 8.86
N ASN A 104 -11.60 15.36 8.51
CA ASN A 104 -11.35 15.96 7.21
C ASN A 104 -9.85 16.23 6.96
N ARG A 105 -9.14 16.74 7.95
CA ARG A 105 -7.67 16.91 7.88
C ARG A 105 -6.95 15.58 7.73
N ALA A 106 -7.35 14.56 8.48
CA ALA A 106 -6.78 13.23 8.39
C ALA A 106 -7.01 12.59 7.01
N GLN A 107 -8.20 12.73 6.44
CA GLN A 107 -8.49 12.26 5.07
C GLN A 107 -7.63 12.95 4.02
N GLN A 108 -7.33 14.24 4.17
CA GLN A 108 -6.40 14.95 3.30
C GLN A 108 -4.97 14.42 3.43
N MET A 109 -4.52 14.09 4.65
CA MET A 109 -3.19 13.50 4.89
C MET A 109 -3.08 12.07 4.37
N LEU A 110 -4.19 11.33 4.32
CA LEU A 110 -4.28 9.96 3.80
C LEU A 110 -4.50 9.90 2.28
N GLN A 111 -4.37 11.02 1.56
CA GLN A 111 -4.48 11.02 0.11
C GLN A 111 -3.46 10.07 -0.51
N MET A 112 -3.97 9.05 -1.20
CA MET A 112 -3.17 7.97 -1.76
C MET A 112 -2.31 8.46 -2.93
N PRO A 113 -1.03 8.04 -3.03
CA PRO A 113 -0.25 8.24 -4.24
C PRO A 113 -0.89 7.47 -5.41
N PRO A 114 -0.89 8.06 -6.62
CA PRO A 114 -1.49 7.43 -7.78
C PRO A 114 -0.70 6.19 -8.21
N VAL A 115 -1.43 5.16 -8.60
CA VAL A 115 -0.88 3.95 -9.23
C VAL A 115 -1.12 4.07 -10.73
N VAL A 116 -0.04 4.19 -11.50
CA VAL A 116 -0.06 4.36 -12.95
C VAL A 116 0.92 3.38 -13.58
N GLN A 117 0.82 3.15 -14.89
CA GLN A 117 1.75 2.28 -15.59
C GLN A 117 3.15 2.89 -15.64
N ALA A 118 4.17 2.04 -15.55
CA ALA A 118 5.55 2.47 -15.76
C ALA A 118 5.73 2.94 -17.21
N GLN A 119 6.30 4.13 -17.36
CA GLN A 119 6.57 4.70 -18.66
C GLN A 119 7.79 3.98 -19.26
N GLN A 120 7.62 3.47 -20.46
CA GLN A 120 8.74 2.95 -21.24
C GLN A 120 9.50 4.09 -21.89
N ASP A 121 10.82 3.92 -22.02
CA ASP A 121 11.68 4.89 -22.67
C ASP A 121 11.39 4.90 -24.18
N SER A 122 10.65 5.92 -24.63
CA SER A 122 10.38 6.12 -26.06
C SER A 122 11.36 7.14 -26.62
N CYS A 123 12.51 6.69 -27.10
CA CYS A 123 13.43 7.52 -27.85
C CYS A 123 12.94 7.74 -29.29
N ARG A 124 11.78 8.41 -29.42
CA ARG A 124 11.15 8.64 -30.72
C ARG A 124 11.98 9.63 -31.55
N ILE A 125 12.26 9.26 -32.81
CA ILE A 125 12.87 10.17 -33.79
C ILE A 125 11.77 11.16 -34.26
N VAL A 126 12.02 12.46 -34.03
CA VAL A 126 11.11 13.52 -34.41
C VAL A 126 11.34 13.95 -35.86
N SER A 127 12.61 14.14 -36.26
CA SER A 127 13.00 14.47 -37.64
C SER A 127 14.42 14.03 -37.91
N LYS A 128 14.74 13.89 -39.18
CA LYS A 128 16.08 13.57 -39.66
C LYS A 128 16.41 14.51 -40.82
N ASP A 129 17.40 15.42 -40.63
CA ASP A 129 17.82 16.38 -41.63
C ASP A 129 19.34 16.32 -41.82
N GLY A 130 19.74 15.81 -42.96
CA GLY A 130 21.15 15.68 -43.32
C GLY A 130 21.88 17.03 -43.54
N ALA A 131 21.14 18.09 -43.79
CA ALA A 131 21.73 19.45 -43.94
C ALA A 131 22.21 20.00 -42.58
N LEU A 132 21.69 19.47 -41.46
CA LEU A 132 22.06 19.88 -40.10
C LEU A 132 23.19 19.02 -39.50
N LYS A 133 24.01 18.37 -40.32
CA LYS A 133 25.17 17.63 -39.82
C LYS A 133 26.16 18.59 -39.17
N ALA A 134 26.52 18.27 -37.93
CA ALA A 134 27.48 19.08 -37.19
C ALA A 134 28.91 18.70 -37.56
N LEU A 135 29.80 19.69 -37.54
CA LEU A 135 31.25 19.51 -37.73
C LEU A 135 31.92 18.92 -36.49
N SER A 136 31.22 18.90 -35.37
CA SER A 136 31.69 18.35 -34.08
C SER A 136 30.87 17.15 -33.65
N THR A 137 31.41 16.34 -32.75
CA THR A 137 30.73 15.21 -32.11
C THR A 137 29.74 15.63 -31.01
N ALA A 138 29.57 16.95 -30.81
CA ALA A 138 28.69 17.50 -29.79
C ALA A 138 27.22 17.21 -30.07
N LYS A 139 26.47 16.87 -29.04
CA LYS A 139 25.02 16.74 -29.06
C LYS A 139 24.41 18.03 -28.55
N PHE A 140 23.37 18.53 -29.21
CA PHE A 140 22.64 19.71 -28.77
C PHE A 140 21.33 19.25 -28.11
N VAL A 141 21.06 19.75 -26.90
CA VAL A 141 19.85 19.44 -26.15
C VAL A 141 18.97 20.68 -26.07
N PHE A 142 17.73 20.53 -26.46
CA PHE A 142 16.72 21.58 -26.40
C PHE A 142 15.68 21.22 -25.36
N THR A 143 15.52 22.08 -24.37
CA THR A 143 14.58 21.89 -23.26
C THR A 143 13.51 22.95 -23.31
N ASP A 144 12.25 22.52 -23.25
CA ASP A 144 11.12 23.43 -23.08
C ASP A 144 11.16 24.03 -21.68
N ILE A 145 11.27 25.37 -21.59
CA ILE A 145 11.33 26.12 -20.33
C ILE A 145 9.99 26.75 -19.96
N THR A 146 8.90 26.41 -20.64
CA THR A 146 7.57 26.96 -20.36
C THR A 146 7.17 26.72 -18.92
N TYR A 147 6.76 27.80 -18.24
CA TYR A 147 6.31 27.74 -16.86
C TYR A 147 4.94 27.03 -16.75
N GLY A 148 4.70 26.29 -15.68
CA GLY A 148 3.43 25.63 -15.41
C GLY A 148 3.26 24.25 -16.05
N LEU A 149 4.16 23.80 -16.92
CA LEU A 149 4.13 22.43 -17.44
C LEU A 149 4.65 21.42 -16.42
N LYS A 150 3.99 20.27 -16.36
CA LYS A 150 4.49 19.12 -15.56
C LYS A 150 5.69 18.48 -16.24
N ASN A 151 6.56 17.83 -15.47
CA ASN A 151 7.78 17.20 -15.97
C ASN A 151 7.55 16.18 -17.10
N ASN A 152 6.43 15.42 -17.04
CA ASN A 152 6.05 14.47 -18.08
C ASN A 152 5.54 15.11 -19.38
N GLN A 153 5.02 16.34 -19.31
CA GLN A 153 4.48 17.08 -20.45
C GLN A 153 5.55 17.91 -21.16
N ARG A 154 6.67 18.16 -20.49
CA ARG A 154 7.74 19.02 -20.98
C ARG A 154 8.48 18.35 -22.13
N SER A 155 8.62 19.04 -23.27
CA SER A 155 9.36 18.53 -24.42
C SER A 155 10.86 18.73 -24.23
N ILE A 156 11.63 17.65 -24.31
CA ILE A 156 13.09 17.69 -24.30
C ILE A 156 13.57 16.83 -25.47
N VAL A 157 14.32 17.44 -26.38
CA VAL A 157 14.81 16.78 -27.58
C VAL A 157 16.31 16.95 -27.74
N VAL A 158 16.95 15.95 -28.33
CA VAL A 158 18.39 15.90 -28.56
C VAL A 158 18.64 15.87 -30.07
N ARG A 159 19.48 16.80 -30.57
CA ARG A 159 20.01 16.73 -31.90
C ARG A 159 21.36 16.03 -31.86
N HIS A 160 21.46 14.96 -32.62
CA HIS A 160 22.68 14.21 -32.81
C HIS A 160 23.57 14.85 -33.89
N PRO A 161 24.88 14.54 -33.93
CA PRO A 161 25.80 15.09 -34.92
C PRO A 161 25.44 14.72 -36.38
N ASP A 162 24.68 13.67 -36.60
CA ASP A 162 24.20 13.22 -37.90
C ASP A 162 23.00 13.99 -38.45
N GLY A 163 22.50 14.98 -37.65
CA GLY A 163 21.32 15.77 -37.99
C GLY A 163 19.99 15.14 -37.55
N THR A 164 20.02 13.99 -36.83
CA THR A 164 18.81 13.35 -36.28
C THR A 164 18.35 14.12 -35.04
N LEU A 165 17.08 14.52 -34.99
CA LEU A 165 16.39 15.06 -33.82
C LEU A 165 15.56 13.99 -33.18
N GLN A 166 15.84 13.67 -31.92
CA GLN A 166 15.22 12.58 -31.16
C GLN A 166 14.73 13.07 -29.80
N GLU A 167 13.66 12.47 -29.28
CA GLU A 167 13.26 12.72 -27.90
C GLU A 167 14.38 12.28 -26.96
N ALA A 168 14.62 13.06 -25.90
CA ALA A 168 15.69 12.77 -24.95
C ALA A 168 15.38 11.47 -24.18
N PRO A 169 16.38 10.62 -23.96
CA PRO A 169 16.25 9.47 -23.09
C PRO A 169 15.80 9.88 -21.68
N TYR A 170 15.11 8.98 -20.99
CA TYR A 170 14.52 9.25 -19.68
C TYR A 170 15.52 9.83 -18.65
N GLU A 171 16.70 9.25 -18.52
CA GLU A 171 17.76 9.73 -17.63
C GLU A 171 18.15 11.19 -17.89
N MET A 172 18.25 11.56 -19.15
CA MET A 172 18.56 12.94 -19.54
C MET A 172 17.38 13.88 -19.22
N ARG A 173 16.15 13.45 -19.48
CA ARG A 173 14.93 14.21 -19.14
C ARG A 173 14.85 14.46 -17.64
N LYS A 174 15.04 13.42 -16.82
CA LYS A 174 15.03 13.50 -15.36
C LYS A 174 16.06 14.50 -14.84
N ARG A 175 17.29 14.41 -15.36
CA ARG A 175 18.39 15.29 -14.97
C ARG A 175 18.11 16.75 -15.36
N LEU A 176 17.64 17.03 -16.58
CA LEU A 176 17.36 18.38 -17.06
C LEU A 176 16.16 18.99 -16.33
N ASN A 177 15.10 18.24 -16.12
CA ASN A 177 13.96 18.69 -15.32
C ASN A 177 14.39 19.08 -13.90
N GLN A 178 15.26 18.31 -13.28
CA GLN A 178 15.73 18.63 -11.92
C GLN A 178 16.70 19.83 -11.90
N ILE A 179 17.44 20.08 -12.96
CA ILE A 179 18.34 21.25 -13.07
C ILE A 179 17.54 22.54 -13.29
N TYR A 180 16.59 22.53 -14.22
CA TYR A 180 15.83 23.75 -14.59
C TYR A 180 14.60 23.98 -13.70
N PHE A 181 13.99 22.92 -13.20
CA PHE A 181 12.77 22.95 -12.36
C PHE A 181 12.94 22.07 -11.14
N PRO A 182 13.83 22.44 -10.21
CA PRO A 182 14.14 21.62 -9.05
C PRO A 182 12.90 21.45 -8.16
N LEU A 183 12.60 20.21 -7.80
CA LEU A 183 11.57 19.88 -6.84
C LEU A 183 12.17 19.77 -5.44
N ASN A 184 11.51 20.38 -4.46
CA ASN A 184 11.97 20.37 -3.08
C ASN A 184 12.12 18.95 -2.55
N GLY A 185 13.28 18.65 -1.97
CA GLY A 185 13.58 17.34 -1.39
C GLY A 185 14.03 16.27 -2.38
N ARG A 186 13.90 16.49 -3.71
CA ARG A 186 14.41 15.57 -4.73
C ARG A 186 15.88 15.86 -5.01
N SER A 187 16.69 14.82 -5.09
CA SER A 187 18.12 14.92 -5.45
C SER A 187 18.36 14.41 -6.88
N ILE A 188 19.40 14.95 -7.55
CA ILE A 188 19.80 14.51 -8.89
C ILE A 188 20.34 13.07 -8.82
N HIS A 189 21.12 12.77 -7.78
CA HIS A 189 21.62 11.42 -7.52
C HIS A 189 20.70 10.68 -6.57
N THR A 190 20.37 9.45 -6.93
CA THR A 190 19.57 8.57 -6.09
C THR A 190 20.26 8.35 -4.74
N SER A 191 19.50 8.50 -3.66
CA SER A 191 20.02 8.28 -2.31
C SER A 191 20.43 6.81 -2.13
N PRO A 192 21.58 6.54 -1.49
CA PRO A 192 22.04 5.17 -1.21
C PRO A 192 21.03 4.33 -0.42
N MET A 193 20.10 4.95 0.31
CA MET A 193 19.06 4.26 1.08
C MET A 193 18.14 3.38 0.23
N PHE A 194 18.04 3.61 -1.08
CA PHE A 194 17.24 2.80 -2.01
C PHE A 194 18.01 1.63 -2.60
N GLN A 195 19.28 1.48 -2.25
CA GLN A 195 20.16 0.40 -2.72
C GLN A 195 20.51 -0.54 -1.57
N ASP A 196 20.81 -1.79 -1.90
CA ASP A 196 21.33 -2.73 -0.94
C ASP A 196 22.79 -2.37 -0.55
N PRO A 197 23.20 -2.55 0.70
CA PRO A 197 22.46 -3.22 1.79
C PRO A 197 21.52 -2.32 2.61
N TYR A 198 21.50 -1.00 2.36
CA TYR A 198 20.76 -0.05 3.20
C TYR A 198 19.25 -0.23 3.13
N LEU A 199 18.72 -0.51 1.93
CA LEU A 199 17.29 -0.76 1.77
C LEU A 199 16.86 -1.97 2.60
N GLN A 200 17.60 -3.06 2.53
CA GLN A 200 17.30 -4.27 3.28
C GLN A 200 17.28 -4.00 4.80
N GLN A 201 18.24 -3.26 5.32
CA GLN A 201 18.27 -2.87 6.74
C GLN A 201 17.07 -2.03 7.17
N LEU A 202 16.59 -1.12 6.29
CA LEU A 202 15.40 -0.32 6.54
C LEU A 202 14.14 -1.19 6.55
N LEU A 203 14.02 -2.17 5.65
CA LEU A 203 12.90 -3.10 5.60
C LEU A 203 12.86 -4.00 6.83
N GLU A 204 13.99 -4.56 7.25
CA GLU A 204 14.12 -5.37 8.46
C GLU A 204 13.80 -4.58 9.74
N SER A 205 14.12 -3.28 9.76
CA SER A 205 13.77 -2.39 10.87
C SER A 205 12.31 -1.91 10.83
N GLY A 206 11.49 -2.35 9.87
CA GLY A 206 10.07 -2.00 9.74
C GLY A 206 9.80 -0.54 9.33
N ARG A 207 10.77 0.15 8.74
CA ARG A 207 10.66 1.56 8.34
C ARG A 207 9.97 1.76 6.98
N TYR A 208 8.94 0.96 6.69
CA TYR A 208 8.25 0.94 5.39
C TYR A 208 7.65 2.30 5.00
N GLU A 209 6.92 2.94 5.90
CA GLU A 209 6.29 4.25 5.64
C GLU A 209 7.35 5.30 5.26
N PHE A 210 8.47 5.33 5.99
CA PHE A 210 9.58 6.25 5.70
C PHE A 210 10.18 6.02 4.31
N VAL A 211 10.40 4.76 3.93
CA VAL A 211 10.95 4.40 2.61
C VAL A 211 9.98 4.83 1.50
N LEU A 212 8.69 4.53 1.65
CA LEU A 212 7.66 4.88 0.66
C LEU A 212 7.42 6.39 0.57
N ASP A 213 7.41 7.11 1.69
CA ASP A 213 7.32 8.57 1.70
C ASP A 213 8.50 9.20 0.95
N ARG A 214 9.71 8.70 1.21
CA ARG A 214 10.91 9.18 0.54
C ARG A 214 10.91 8.82 -0.93
N ALA A 215 10.39 7.65 -1.32
CA ALA A 215 10.19 7.25 -2.70
C ALA A 215 9.26 8.21 -3.45
N CYS A 216 8.13 8.59 -2.87
CA CYS A 216 7.19 9.56 -3.46
C CYS A 216 7.81 10.96 -3.66
N VAL A 217 8.81 11.34 -2.88
CA VAL A 217 9.53 12.60 -3.07
C VAL A 217 10.58 12.47 -4.16
N GLN A 218 11.31 11.35 -4.18
CA GLN A 218 12.44 11.15 -5.10
C GLN A 218 12.02 10.83 -6.53
N TYR A 219 10.98 10.01 -6.68
CA TYR A 219 10.55 9.47 -7.95
C TYR A 219 9.16 9.99 -8.36
N GLU A 220 8.90 10.00 -9.66
CA GLU A 220 7.54 10.15 -10.18
C GLU A 220 6.82 8.79 -10.20
N PRO A 221 5.48 8.76 -10.07
CA PRO A 221 4.72 7.51 -10.02
C PRO A 221 4.87 6.60 -11.26
N TYR A 222 5.24 7.16 -12.40
CA TYR A 222 5.44 6.43 -13.66
C TYR A 222 6.89 5.96 -13.87
N GLU A 223 7.81 6.25 -12.95
CA GLU A 223 9.20 5.81 -13.05
C GLU A 223 9.35 4.33 -12.73
N GLN A 224 10.19 3.63 -13.50
CA GLN A 224 10.41 2.20 -13.30
C GLN A 224 11.04 1.89 -11.94
N GLU A 225 11.95 2.74 -11.48
CA GLU A 225 12.58 2.62 -10.16
C GLU A 225 11.56 2.75 -9.02
N TYR A 226 10.53 3.62 -9.20
CA TYR A 226 9.45 3.72 -8.24
C TYR A 226 8.67 2.40 -8.13
N HIS A 227 8.35 1.78 -9.29
CA HIS A 227 7.64 0.51 -9.33
C HIS A 227 8.44 -0.64 -8.70
N GLN A 228 9.72 -0.74 -9.03
CA GLN A 228 10.61 -1.76 -8.45
C GLN A 228 10.71 -1.62 -6.93
N LEU A 229 10.93 -0.40 -6.44
CA LEU A 229 11.04 -0.11 -5.02
C LEU A 229 9.74 -0.39 -4.27
N THR A 230 8.61 0.11 -4.78
CA THR A 230 7.30 -0.09 -4.13
C THR A 230 6.89 -1.55 -4.12
N ALA A 231 7.09 -2.28 -5.23
CA ALA A 231 6.81 -3.71 -5.30
C ALA A 231 7.63 -4.50 -4.27
N ARG A 232 8.94 -4.22 -4.15
CA ARG A 232 9.82 -4.86 -3.16
C ARG A 232 9.38 -4.58 -1.73
N VAL A 233 9.03 -3.33 -1.42
CA VAL A 233 8.51 -2.97 -0.09
C VAL A 233 7.21 -3.70 0.19
N TYR A 234 6.27 -3.74 -0.76
CA TYR A 234 4.98 -4.38 -0.59
C TYR A 234 5.10 -5.90 -0.43
N GLN A 235 5.98 -6.55 -1.20
CA GLN A 235 6.28 -7.96 -1.04
C GLN A 235 6.83 -8.26 0.36
N HIS A 236 7.80 -7.48 0.83
CA HIS A 236 8.39 -7.66 2.15
C HIS A 236 7.37 -7.43 3.29
N VAL A 237 6.48 -6.44 3.17
CA VAL A 237 5.38 -6.22 4.13
C VAL A 237 4.43 -7.42 4.17
N ASN A 238 4.10 -8.00 3.00
CA ASN A 238 3.23 -9.17 2.92
C ASN A 238 3.89 -10.42 3.51
N GLU A 239 5.16 -10.67 3.22
CA GLU A 239 5.94 -11.81 3.75
C GLU A 239 6.13 -11.71 5.26
N SER A 240 6.48 -10.54 5.77
CA SER A 240 6.66 -10.27 7.20
C SER A 240 5.33 -10.13 7.96
N ARG A 241 4.19 -10.05 7.23
CA ARG A 241 2.85 -9.79 7.79
C ARG A 241 2.76 -8.49 8.60
N ALA A 242 3.58 -7.52 8.28
CA ALA A 242 3.67 -6.26 9.01
C ALA A 242 2.62 -5.24 8.52
N PHE A 243 1.36 -5.66 8.34
CA PHE A 243 0.27 -4.86 7.79
C PHE A 243 -0.02 -3.59 8.59
N ASP A 244 0.11 -3.65 9.92
CA ASP A 244 -0.13 -2.52 10.81
C ASP A 244 0.87 -1.38 10.62
N ALA A 245 2.06 -1.67 10.10
CA ALA A 245 3.04 -0.64 9.83
C ALA A 245 2.57 0.35 8.74
N LEU A 246 1.74 -0.12 7.80
CA LEU A 246 1.16 0.71 6.73
C LEU A 246 -0.31 1.09 6.96
N ARG A 247 -1.05 0.40 7.86
CA ARG A 247 -2.45 0.69 8.16
C ARG A 247 -2.59 2.12 8.68
N SER A 248 -3.65 2.83 8.26
CA SER A 248 -3.87 4.25 8.55
C SER A 248 -2.75 5.18 8.02
N THR A 249 -2.09 4.78 6.93
CA THR A 249 -1.17 5.62 6.17
C THR A 249 -1.64 5.77 4.74
N ARG A 250 -1.16 6.79 4.04
CA ARG A 250 -1.48 7.02 2.62
C ARG A 250 -1.02 5.90 1.68
N HIS A 251 -0.15 5.02 2.15
CA HIS A 251 0.42 3.93 1.35
C HIS A 251 -0.37 2.63 1.46
N PHE A 252 -1.29 2.52 2.43
CA PHE A 252 -2.02 1.27 2.63
C PHE A 252 -2.97 0.96 1.47
N GLY A 253 -3.69 1.96 0.94
CA GLY A 253 -4.56 1.76 -0.22
C GLY A 253 -3.83 1.21 -1.45
N PRO A 254 -2.75 1.87 -1.95
CA PRO A 254 -1.93 1.33 -3.03
C PRO A 254 -1.33 -0.06 -2.74
N PHE A 255 -0.97 -0.34 -1.48
CA PHE A 255 -0.50 -1.65 -1.06
C PHE A 255 -1.60 -2.72 -1.19
N VAL A 256 -2.81 -2.46 -0.69
CA VAL A 256 -3.96 -3.38 -0.82
C VAL A 256 -4.33 -3.58 -2.28
N PHE A 257 -4.30 -2.51 -3.08
CA PHE A 257 -4.54 -2.58 -4.52
C PHE A 257 -3.50 -3.47 -5.21
N PHE A 258 -2.22 -3.35 -4.86
CA PHE A 258 -1.15 -4.22 -5.36
C PHE A 258 -1.40 -5.70 -5.00
N LEU A 259 -1.75 -6.00 -3.75
CA LEU A 259 -2.07 -7.37 -3.33
C LEU A 259 -3.29 -7.92 -4.06
N ALA A 260 -4.34 -7.11 -4.21
CA ALA A 260 -5.55 -7.51 -4.92
C ALA A 260 -5.28 -7.74 -6.41
N TRP A 261 -4.50 -6.89 -7.06
CA TRP A 261 -4.11 -7.05 -8.46
C TRP A 261 -3.38 -8.36 -8.72
N HIS A 262 -2.43 -8.70 -7.84
CA HIS A 262 -1.62 -9.92 -7.94
C HIS A 262 -2.26 -11.15 -7.24
N ARG A 263 -3.48 -11.04 -6.72
CA ARG A 263 -4.21 -12.11 -6.00
C ARG A 263 -3.45 -12.66 -4.77
N LEU A 264 -2.68 -11.81 -4.08
CA LEU A 264 -1.88 -12.15 -2.91
C LEU A 264 -2.55 -11.74 -1.58
N VAL A 265 -3.86 -11.94 -1.48
CA VAL A 265 -4.68 -11.36 -0.39
C VAL A 265 -4.85 -12.26 0.82
N ASP A 266 -4.47 -13.54 0.75
CA ASP A 266 -4.77 -14.53 1.80
C ASP A 266 -4.17 -14.18 3.17
N ASP A 267 -2.92 -13.65 3.20
CA ASP A 267 -2.28 -13.26 4.45
C ASP A 267 -2.93 -12.01 5.06
N LEU A 268 -3.31 -11.06 4.21
CA LEU A 268 -4.05 -9.87 4.65
C LEU A 268 -5.45 -10.25 5.16
N LEU A 269 -6.15 -11.17 4.48
CA LEU A 269 -7.45 -11.67 4.93
C LEU A 269 -7.35 -12.39 6.27
N LEU A 270 -6.27 -13.16 6.48
CA LEU A 270 -6.00 -13.80 7.76
C LEU A 270 -5.76 -12.78 8.90
N ASP A 271 -5.03 -11.70 8.62
CA ASP A 271 -4.82 -10.62 9.59
C ASP A 271 -6.14 -9.88 9.92
N ILE A 272 -6.97 -9.63 8.93
CA ILE A 272 -8.30 -9.02 9.07
C ILE A 272 -9.21 -9.89 9.98
N LEU A 273 -9.25 -11.21 9.75
CA LEU A 273 -10.02 -12.15 10.58
C LEU A 273 -9.54 -12.17 12.03
N LYS A 274 -8.22 -12.16 12.25
CA LYS A 274 -7.63 -12.14 13.60
C LYS A 274 -7.93 -10.86 14.38
N LYS A 275 -8.16 -9.75 13.69
CA LYS A 275 -8.41 -8.43 14.28
C LYS A 275 -9.88 -8.07 14.35
N ASP A 276 -10.77 -8.99 14.04
CA ASP A 276 -12.22 -8.75 14.08
C ASP A 276 -12.71 -7.63 13.14
N TYR A 277 -12.06 -7.47 11.97
CA TYR A 277 -12.42 -6.47 10.96
C TYR A 277 -13.19 -7.09 9.79
N LEU A 278 -14.27 -7.85 10.06
CA LEU A 278 -14.96 -8.67 9.05
C LEU A 278 -15.49 -7.86 7.86
N ARG A 279 -16.01 -6.65 8.10
CA ARG A 279 -16.44 -5.75 7.04
C ARG A 279 -15.29 -5.50 6.05
N ASN A 280 -14.09 -5.18 6.54
CA ASN A 280 -12.93 -5.00 5.68
C ASN A 280 -12.53 -6.27 4.92
N GLY A 281 -12.80 -7.46 5.50
CA GLY A 281 -12.61 -8.73 4.79
C GLY A 281 -13.52 -8.86 3.57
N VAL A 282 -14.80 -8.48 3.72
CA VAL A 282 -15.76 -8.48 2.59
C VAL A 282 -15.41 -7.37 1.59
N GLU A 283 -15.03 -6.18 2.04
CA GLU A 283 -14.55 -5.09 1.16
C GLU A 283 -13.36 -5.52 0.29
N LEU A 284 -12.42 -6.27 0.86
CA LEU A 284 -11.29 -6.84 0.14
C LEU A 284 -11.73 -7.84 -0.94
N ILE A 285 -12.72 -8.68 -0.65
CA ILE A 285 -13.29 -9.64 -1.60
C ILE A 285 -14.04 -8.90 -2.73
N VAL A 286 -14.79 -7.84 -2.39
CA VAL A 286 -15.46 -6.98 -3.38
C VAL A 286 -14.44 -6.31 -4.30
N LEU A 287 -13.35 -5.81 -3.74
CA LEU A 287 -12.25 -5.23 -4.52
C LEU A 287 -11.67 -6.24 -5.51
N LEU A 288 -11.39 -7.48 -5.08
CA LEU A 288 -10.95 -8.56 -5.96
C LEU A 288 -11.93 -8.85 -7.08
N SER A 289 -13.21 -8.98 -6.75
CA SER A 289 -14.29 -9.21 -7.71
C SER A 289 -14.39 -8.06 -8.74
N THR A 290 -14.16 -6.83 -8.28
CA THR A 290 -14.18 -5.62 -9.12
C THR A 290 -13.01 -5.56 -10.10
N LEU A 291 -11.82 -6.00 -9.67
CA LEU A 291 -10.61 -5.98 -10.49
C LEU A 291 -10.52 -7.14 -11.48
N HIS A 292 -10.99 -8.33 -11.10
CA HIS A 292 -10.82 -9.56 -11.87
C HIS A 292 -12.10 -10.08 -12.54
N GLY A 293 -13.20 -9.34 -12.40
CA GLY A 293 -14.52 -9.77 -12.87
C GLY A 293 -15.31 -10.50 -11.78
N ASN A 294 -16.61 -10.64 -11.98
CA ASN A 294 -17.54 -11.18 -10.99
C ASN A 294 -17.36 -12.72 -10.84
N GLU A 295 -16.30 -13.13 -10.19
CA GLU A 295 -16.09 -14.53 -9.77
C GLU A 295 -16.97 -14.89 -8.56
N LEU A 296 -17.40 -13.90 -7.78
CA LEU A 296 -18.34 -14.06 -6.67
C LEU A 296 -19.65 -13.34 -6.95
N GLN A 297 -20.75 -14.08 -6.91
CA GLN A 297 -22.09 -13.51 -6.88
C GLN A 297 -22.33 -12.94 -5.48
N LEU A 298 -22.13 -11.64 -5.32
CA LEU A 298 -22.49 -10.91 -4.11
C LEU A 298 -23.90 -10.33 -4.31
N ASP A 299 -24.74 -10.50 -3.30
CA ASP A 299 -26.07 -9.94 -3.29
C ASP A 299 -26.02 -8.41 -3.39
N ALA A 300 -26.97 -7.80 -4.10
CA ALA A 300 -27.00 -6.36 -4.33
C ALA A 300 -27.09 -5.57 -3.01
N GLU A 301 -27.83 -6.10 -2.03
CA GLU A 301 -27.97 -5.52 -0.69
C GLU A 301 -26.63 -5.50 0.05
N MET A 302 -25.87 -6.58 -0.04
CA MET A 302 -24.54 -6.66 0.58
C MET A 302 -23.55 -5.67 -0.04
N LYS A 303 -23.61 -5.48 -1.36
CA LYS A 303 -22.79 -4.47 -2.05
C LYS A 303 -23.17 -3.05 -1.62
N ALA A 304 -24.46 -2.76 -1.48
CA ALA A 304 -24.94 -1.46 -1.01
C ALA A 304 -24.47 -1.16 0.43
N LEU A 305 -24.61 -2.14 1.33
CA LEU A 305 -24.17 -2.02 2.72
C LEU A 305 -22.65 -1.73 2.86
N ILE A 306 -21.85 -2.30 1.98
CA ILE A 306 -20.39 -2.13 2.00
C ILE A 306 -19.97 -0.77 1.46
N LEU A 307 -20.68 -0.23 0.47
CA LEU A 307 -20.39 1.07 -0.13
C LEU A 307 -20.86 2.25 0.74
N GLU A 308 -21.68 2.02 1.76
CA GLU A 308 -22.01 3.06 2.73
C GLU A 308 -20.78 3.42 3.57
N PRO A 309 -20.39 4.70 3.62
CA PRO A 309 -19.23 5.12 4.41
C PRO A 309 -19.48 4.89 5.90
N GLU A 310 -18.64 4.09 6.53
CA GLU A 310 -18.66 3.92 7.97
C GLU A 310 -18.16 5.21 8.64
N MET A 311 -19.03 5.86 9.41
CA MET A 311 -18.59 6.97 10.26
C MET A 311 -17.68 6.40 11.35
N PRO A 312 -16.47 6.95 11.55
CA PRO A 312 -15.62 6.53 12.65
C PRO A 312 -16.41 6.66 13.96
N ALA A 313 -16.57 5.58 14.69
CA ALA A 313 -17.23 5.63 15.98
C ALA A 313 -16.41 6.54 16.89
N LEU A 314 -17.04 7.62 17.38
CA LEU A 314 -16.42 8.61 18.27
C LEU A 314 -15.90 7.98 19.57
N PHE A 315 -16.58 6.93 20.01
CA PHE A 315 -16.23 6.14 21.18
C PHE A 315 -16.53 4.69 20.79
N GLU A 316 -15.50 3.91 20.50
CA GLU A 316 -15.64 2.48 20.40
C GLU A 316 -16.11 1.96 21.77
N THR A 317 -17.41 1.73 21.90
CA THR A 317 -17.90 0.85 22.96
C THR A 317 -17.30 -0.52 22.66
N GLN A 318 -16.51 -1.07 23.56
CA GLN A 318 -15.82 -2.35 23.39
C GLN A 318 -16.76 -3.54 23.14
N GLU A 319 -18.07 -3.34 23.32
CA GLU A 319 -19.07 -4.38 23.15
C GLU A 319 -19.91 -4.12 21.89
N LYS A 320 -19.83 -5.05 20.94
CA LYS A 320 -20.65 -5.03 19.74
C LYS A 320 -22.12 -5.27 20.09
N SER A 321 -23.03 -4.54 19.46
CA SER A 321 -24.47 -4.78 19.60
C SER A 321 -24.87 -6.16 18.99
N ILE A 322 -26.02 -6.68 19.39
CA ILE A 322 -26.54 -7.94 18.82
C ILE A 322 -26.69 -7.85 17.31
N GLU A 323 -27.17 -6.71 16.82
CA GLU A 323 -27.34 -6.46 15.37
C GLU A 323 -25.97 -6.48 14.63
N GLN A 324 -24.93 -5.91 15.22
CA GLN A 324 -23.57 -5.95 14.66
C GLN A 324 -23.01 -7.38 14.64
N LEU A 325 -23.28 -8.19 15.66
CA LEU A 325 -22.86 -9.60 15.71
C LEU A 325 -23.59 -10.45 14.65
N GLU A 326 -24.86 -10.17 14.40
CA GLU A 326 -25.64 -10.84 13.34
C GLU A 326 -25.14 -10.43 11.93
N GLN A 327 -24.80 -9.17 11.72
CA GLN A 327 -24.15 -8.70 10.50
C GLN A 327 -22.78 -9.36 10.30
N ASP A 328 -21.99 -9.49 11.36
CA ASP A 328 -20.71 -10.16 11.32
C ASP A 328 -20.82 -11.64 10.89
N GLN A 329 -21.89 -12.32 11.27
CA GLN A 329 -22.14 -13.71 10.80
C GLN A 329 -22.42 -13.74 9.29
N GLN A 330 -23.13 -12.73 8.74
CA GLN A 330 -23.35 -12.63 7.29
C GLN A 330 -22.05 -12.35 6.55
N PHE A 331 -21.22 -11.43 7.07
CA PHE A 331 -19.88 -11.15 6.52
C PHE A 331 -18.99 -12.39 6.53
N LEU A 332 -19.03 -13.14 7.63
CA LEU A 332 -18.25 -14.37 7.77
C LEU A 332 -18.67 -15.43 6.73
N ALA A 333 -19.97 -15.56 6.44
CA ALA A 333 -20.47 -16.48 5.42
C ALA A 333 -19.96 -16.12 4.01
N VAL A 334 -19.85 -14.84 3.70
CA VAL A 334 -19.28 -14.36 2.42
C VAL A 334 -17.79 -14.71 2.33
N ILE A 335 -17.04 -14.44 3.42
CA ILE A 335 -15.61 -14.74 3.49
C ILE A 335 -15.36 -16.25 3.34
N GLU A 336 -16.14 -17.08 4.02
CA GLU A 336 -16.04 -18.54 3.95
C GLU A 336 -16.30 -19.04 2.52
N ARG A 337 -17.32 -18.52 1.84
CA ARG A 337 -17.61 -18.84 0.42
C ARG A 337 -16.42 -18.52 -0.48
N TYR A 338 -15.82 -17.36 -0.30
CA TYR A 338 -14.62 -16.95 -1.02
C TYR A 338 -13.43 -17.89 -0.74
N VAL A 339 -13.15 -18.17 0.53
CA VAL A 339 -12.02 -19.04 0.94
C VAL A 339 -12.16 -20.43 0.36
N ASN A 340 -13.37 -21.01 0.36
CA ASN A 340 -13.64 -22.33 -0.18
C ASN A 340 -13.45 -22.37 -1.71
N ALA A 341 -13.83 -21.30 -2.43
CA ALA A 341 -13.72 -21.23 -3.88
C ALA A 341 -12.28 -20.92 -4.33
N HIS A 342 -11.65 -19.88 -3.78
CA HIS A 342 -10.44 -19.26 -4.32
C HIS A 342 -9.24 -19.22 -3.37
N GLY A 343 -9.42 -19.44 -2.07
CA GLY A 343 -8.33 -19.35 -1.08
C GLY A 343 -7.16 -20.28 -1.39
N THR A 344 -5.94 -19.81 -1.30
CA THR A 344 -4.72 -20.64 -1.43
C THR A 344 -4.33 -21.25 -0.08
N LYS A 345 -4.57 -20.52 1.03
CA LYS A 345 -4.27 -20.93 2.41
C LYS A 345 -5.53 -21.42 3.13
N LYS A 346 -6.35 -22.26 2.47
CA LYS A 346 -7.68 -22.72 2.95
C LYS A 346 -7.68 -23.21 4.39
N VAL A 347 -6.70 -24.02 4.80
CA VAL A 347 -6.66 -24.61 6.13
C VAL A 347 -6.52 -23.54 7.23
N GLN A 348 -5.61 -22.57 7.03
CA GLN A 348 -5.38 -21.51 8.01
C GLN A 348 -6.57 -20.55 8.10
N LEU A 349 -7.14 -20.19 6.95
CA LEU A 349 -8.30 -19.32 6.86
C LEU A 349 -9.55 -19.98 7.45
N ASN A 350 -9.82 -21.25 7.15
CA ASN A 350 -10.96 -21.97 7.72
C ASN A 350 -10.84 -22.15 9.24
N LEU A 351 -9.63 -22.38 9.75
CA LEU A 351 -9.39 -22.42 11.20
C LEU A 351 -9.67 -21.07 11.85
N ALA A 352 -9.24 -19.97 11.24
CA ALA A 352 -9.53 -18.63 11.74
C ALA A 352 -11.04 -18.29 11.69
N ILE A 353 -11.73 -18.69 10.63
CA ILE A 353 -13.19 -18.54 10.49
C ILE A 353 -13.92 -19.32 11.57
N GLN A 354 -13.52 -20.57 11.82
CA GLN A 354 -14.12 -21.39 12.86
C GLN A 354 -13.91 -20.79 14.25
N ALA A 355 -12.69 -20.39 14.59
CA ALA A 355 -12.38 -19.74 15.86
C ALA A 355 -13.20 -18.45 16.08
N TYR A 356 -13.35 -17.65 15.01
CA TYR A 356 -14.19 -16.45 15.06
C TYR A 356 -15.66 -16.79 15.29
N ARG A 357 -16.18 -17.79 14.58
CA ARG A 357 -17.58 -18.25 14.73
C ARG A 357 -17.91 -18.70 16.16
N GLU A 358 -17.02 -19.45 16.77
CA GLU A 358 -17.16 -19.90 18.17
C GLU A 358 -17.20 -18.69 19.11
N LEU A 359 -16.25 -17.74 18.97
CA LEU A 359 -16.20 -16.52 19.77
C LEU A 359 -17.45 -15.64 19.58
N ALA A 360 -17.93 -15.48 18.34
CA ALA A 360 -19.11 -14.67 18.02
C ALA A 360 -20.38 -15.30 18.63
N ASN A 361 -20.50 -16.62 18.60
CA ASN A 361 -21.63 -17.32 19.20
C ASN A 361 -21.63 -17.17 20.73
N GLU A 362 -20.47 -17.31 21.39
CA GLU A 362 -20.35 -17.07 22.84
C GLU A 362 -20.76 -15.64 23.21
N LYS A 363 -20.27 -14.63 22.48
CA LYS A 363 -20.65 -13.22 22.68
C LYS A 363 -22.15 -13.00 22.48
N LEU A 364 -22.74 -13.62 21.46
CA LEU A 364 -24.17 -13.52 21.16
C LEU A 364 -25.04 -14.14 22.26
N GLU A 365 -24.64 -15.30 22.77
CA GLU A 365 -25.34 -15.96 23.89
C GLU A 365 -25.25 -15.12 25.17
N LEU A 366 -24.09 -14.58 25.48
CA LEU A 366 -23.90 -13.67 26.61
C LEU A 366 -24.77 -12.41 26.47
N ALA A 367 -24.74 -11.74 25.32
CA ALA A 367 -25.53 -10.55 25.07
C ALA A 367 -27.04 -10.81 25.17
N ARG A 368 -27.54 -11.95 24.64
CA ARG A 368 -28.94 -12.39 24.78
C ARG A 368 -29.28 -12.76 26.22
N GLY A 369 -28.34 -13.36 26.97
CA GLY A 369 -28.50 -13.67 28.38
C GLY A 369 -28.65 -12.41 29.25
N ILE A 370 -27.81 -11.42 29.02
CA ILE A 370 -27.86 -10.12 29.69
C ILE A 370 -29.18 -9.41 29.37
N LYS A 371 -29.61 -9.37 28.11
CA LYS A 371 -30.88 -8.75 27.68
C LYS A 371 -32.10 -9.40 28.38
N ARG A 372 -32.12 -10.72 28.51
CA ARG A 372 -33.17 -11.45 29.26
C ARG A 372 -33.17 -11.11 30.76
N MET A 373 -31.98 -10.93 31.37
CA MET A 373 -31.90 -10.57 32.80
C MET A 373 -32.39 -9.13 33.06
N HIS A 374 -32.23 -8.23 32.10
CA HIS A 374 -32.72 -6.84 32.20
C HIS A 374 -34.20 -6.68 31.80
N GLY A 375 -34.89 -7.76 31.43
CA GLY A 375 -36.34 -7.74 31.12
C GLY A 375 -36.69 -7.09 29.78
N GLU A 376 -35.74 -6.88 28.93
CA GLU A 376 -35.94 -6.42 27.54
C GLU A 376 -36.16 -7.66 26.64
N SER A 377 -37.44 -7.88 26.26
CA SER A 377 -37.83 -8.99 25.36
C SER A 377 -37.65 -8.58 23.89
#